data_5cbda110be4612df327c334bac98cc7c
#
_entry.id   5cbda110be4612df327c334bac98cc7c
#
_cell.length_a   1.000
_cell.length_b   1.000
_cell.length_c   1.000
_cell.angle_alpha   90.00
_cell.angle_beta   90.00
_cell.angle_gamma   90.00
#
_symmetry.space_group_name_H-M   'P 1'
#
loop_
_entity.id
_entity.type
_entity.pdbx_description
1 polymer ?
#
loop_
_entity_poly.entity_id
_entity_poly.type
_entity_poly.pdbx_seq_one_letter_code
_entity_poly.pdbx_strand_id
1 'polypeptide(L)'
;MSPLCFCRTFSTLERILIDFSYIALGTFLTLLLLTFLFGRIYCSFLCPLGLLQEIIFYLAKPFCKFNKTFEKNKIYKYLIASVFYGALFGSSVFLAKYLEPYTIFVSASSLTKTSLIIVSAIILLVILRSRFFCTNICPVGTILGLISRYSIFKINIDKAKCVKCGMCVKNCQSNSIDIENGIVQNETCVKCFKCVGTCKLNAINYKKDNIKKDTQKEKLFDITKRRFIFDAICLGTFFVTFKRISYKVKNEIGRIKNIILPPGARSNKEFVSNCLNCNLCTKNCPQNIIKPKDETFGAVHLDLSENFCKFDCNICSHVCPTGALKRLTLKEKQNTKIGKAFINTSECIQCGLCVETCPKNAITKLDGEAPTVDGNKCIGCGKCALECPVKTIFINGIEEQETDLKN
;
A
#
# COMPACT_ATOMS: atom_id res chain seq x y z
N MET A 1 -20.03 -4.31 0.62
CA MET A 1 -18.94 -3.31 0.66
C MET A 1 -18.44 -3.26 2.10
N SER A 2 -17.25 -3.75 2.37
CA SER A 2 -16.74 -3.77 3.75
C SER A 2 -16.20 -2.38 4.15
N PRO A 3 -16.39 -1.94 5.41
CA PRO A 3 -15.89 -0.64 5.92
C PRO A 3 -14.37 -0.46 5.79
N LEU A 4 -13.64 -1.53 5.53
CA LEU A 4 -12.20 -1.53 5.22
C LEU A 4 -11.84 -0.79 3.91
N CYS A 5 -12.80 -0.50 3.04
CA CYS A 5 -12.56 0.24 1.79
C CYS A 5 -12.17 1.70 2.02
N PHE A 6 -12.61 2.31 3.12
CA PHE A 6 -12.32 3.71 3.46
C PHE A 6 -10.87 3.92 3.96
N CYS A 7 -10.26 2.90 4.56
CA CYS A 7 -8.88 2.97 5.05
C CYS A 7 -7.82 2.92 3.95
N ARG A 8 -8.22 2.65 2.72
CA ARG A 8 -7.38 2.32 1.57
C ARG A 8 -7.13 3.49 0.63
N THR A 9 -7.08 4.70 1.17
CA THR A 9 -7.14 5.97 0.43
C THR A 9 -5.99 6.22 -0.54
N PHE A 10 -4.82 5.59 -0.36
CA PHE A 10 -3.68 5.81 -1.24
C PHE A 10 -3.45 4.69 -2.27
N SER A 11 -3.81 3.47 -1.96
CA SER A 11 -3.96 2.44 -3.00
C SER A 11 -5.12 2.77 -3.97
N THR A 12 -6.02 3.69 -3.59
CA THR A 12 -7.04 4.25 -4.48
C THR A 12 -6.48 5.28 -5.45
N LEU A 13 -5.47 6.06 -5.08
CA LEU A 13 -4.80 6.97 -6.02
C LEU A 13 -4.10 6.19 -7.14
N GLU A 14 -3.48 5.07 -6.81
CA GLU A 14 -2.87 4.16 -7.78
C GLU A 14 -3.93 3.53 -8.70
N ARG A 15 -5.10 3.16 -8.16
CA ARG A 15 -6.24 2.68 -8.95
C ARG A 15 -6.89 3.76 -9.82
N ILE A 16 -6.94 5.00 -9.37
CA ILE A 16 -7.42 6.13 -10.19
C ILE A 16 -6.50 6.31 -11.41
N LEU A 17 -5.20 6.14 -11.23
CA LEU A 17 -4.21 6.31 -12.28
C LEU A 17 -4.20 5.13 -13.28
N ILE A 18 -4.62 3.93 -12.87
CA ILE A 18 -4.56 2.71 -13.67
C ILE A 18 -5.91 2.34 -14.27
N ASP A 19 -7.02 2.41 -13.51
CA ASP A 19 -8.34 1.87 -13.90
C ASP A 19 -9.46 2.91 -14.00
N PHE A 20 -9.22 4.21 -13.80
CA PHE A 20 -10.27 5.26 -13.77
C PHE A 20 -11.51 4.86 -12.95
N SER A 21 -11.33 4.26 -11.79
CA SER A 21 -12.46 3.84 -10.94
C SER A 21 -13.14 5.05 -10.30
N TYR A 22 -14.34 5.39 -10.75
CA TYR A 22 -15.13 6.51 -10.18
C TYR A 22 -15.35 6.40 -8.67
N ILE A 23 -15.43 5.17 -8.15
CA ILE A 23 -15.58 4.92 -6.70
C ILE A 23 -14.29 5.32 -5.97
N ALA A 24 -13.12 4.99 -6.52
CA ALA A 24 -11.83 5.36 -5.94
C ALA A 24 -11.62 6.88 -5.96
N LEU A 25 -11.98 7.53 -7.06
CA LEU A 25 -11.94 8.99 -7.18
C LEU A 25 -12.88 9.65 -6.15
N GLY A 26 -14.11 9.15 -6.02
CA GLY A 26 -15.09 9.67 -5.06
C GLY A 26 -14.62 9.56 -3.61
N THR A 27 -14.05 8.40 -3.21
CA THR A 27 -13.52 8.22 -1.84
C THR A 27 -12.33 9.12 -1.56
N PHE A 28 -11.44 9.31 -2.54
CA PHE A 28 -10.30 10.22 -2.41
C PHE A 28 -10.74 11.68 -2.28
N LEU A 29 -11.65 12.16 -3.13
CA LEU A 29 -12.20 13.51 -3.06
C LEU A 29 -12.95 13.75 -1.75
N THR A 30 -13.72 12.78 -1.28
CA THR A 30 -14.41 12.86 0.03
C THR A 30 -13.40 13.02 1.18
N LEU A 31 -12.28 12.28 1.16
CA LEU A 31 -11.23 12.42 2.18
C LEU A 31 -10.58 13.81 2.13
N LEU A 32 -10.28 14.32 0.92
CA LEU A 32 -9.72 15.66 0.77
C LEU A 32 -10.68 16.72 1.28
N LEU A 33 -11.96 16.61 0.95
CA LEU A 33 -13.01 17.52 1.43
C LEU A 33 -13.13 17.48 2.96
N LEU A 34 -13.21 16.30 3.57
CA LEU A 34 -13.24 16.13 5.02
C LEU A 34 -11.99 16.74 5.68
N THR A 35 -10.80 16.55 5.06
CA THR A 35 -9.57 17.16 5.57
C THR A 35 -9.56 18.66 5.42
N PHE A 36 -10.12 19.21 4.35
CA PHE A 36 -10.28 20.64 4.15
C PHE A 36 -11.25 21.27 5.15
N LEU A 37 -12.34 20.58 5.48
CA LEU A 37 -13.32 21.05 6.47
C LEU A 37 -12.75 20.96 7.88
N PHE A 38 -12.38 19.77 8.32
CA PHE A 38 -12.11 19.45 9.72
C PHE A 38 -10.61 19.28 10.05
N GLY A 39 -9.73 19.28 9.05
CA GLY A 39 -8.31 18.99 9.24
C GLY A 39 -8.00 17.50 9.27
N ARG A 40 -6.85 17.12 9.81
CA ARG A 40 -6.29 15.74 9.78
C ARG A 40 -6.98 14.77 10.75
N ILE A 41 -8.31 14.79 10.88
CA ILE A 41 -9.07 13.89 11.76
C ILE A 41 -8.88 12.42 11.36
N TYR A 42 -8.79 12.14 10.05
CA TYR A 42 -8.52 10.81 9.52
C TYR A 42 -7.33 10.12 10.20
N CYS A 43 -6.23 10.84 10.40
CA CYS A 43 -5.01 10.28 10.99
C CYS A 43 -5.16 9.88 12.47
N SER A 44 -6.14 10.43 13.18
CA SER A 44 -6.40 10.10 14.60
C SER A 44 -7.42 9.01 14.79
N PHE A 45 -8.47 8.95 13.95
CA PHE A 45 -9.64 8.11 14.21
C PHE A 45 -9.83 6.97 13.21
N LEU A 46 -9.35 7.11 11.97
CA LEU A 46 -9.61 6.16 10.90
C LEU A 46 -8.37 5.40 10.43
N CYS A 47 -7.18 5.99 10.54
CA CYS A 47 -5.96 5.35 10.08
C CYS A 47 -5.55 4.21 11.05
N PRO A 48 -5.45 2.94 10.59
CA PRO A 48 -5.14 1.81 11.48
C PRO A 48 -3.75 1.94 12.11
N LEU A 49 -2.76 2.44 11.38
CA LEU A 49 -1.43 2.69 11.93
C LEU A 49 -1.44 3.85 12.93
N GLY A 50 -2.29 4.86 12.73
CA GLY A 50 -2.48 5.96 13.68
C GLY A 50 -3.08 5.49 15.00
N LEU A 51 -4.08 4.60 14.94
CA LEU A 51 -4.67 3.96 16.12
C LEU A 51 -3.67 3.06 16.85
N LEU A 52 -2.89 2.26 16.11
CA LEU A 52 -1.84 1.43 16.70
C LEU A 52 -0.81 2.28 17.45
N GLN A 53 -0.34 3.39 16.87
CA GLN A 53 0.57 4.31 17.54
C GLN A 53 -0.05 4.93 18.81
N GLU A 54 -1.35 5.18 18.80
CA GLU A 54 -2.08 5.67 19.97
C GLU A 54 -2.04 4.65 21.12
N ILE A 55 -2.35 3.39 20.82
CA ILE A 55 -2.33 2.28 21.80
C ILE A 55 -0.92 2.11 22.37
N ILE A 56 0.10 2.07 21.52
CA ILE A 56 1.50 1.94 21.94
C ILE A 56 1.90 3.12 22.84
N PHE A 57 1.49 4.33 22.46
CA PHE A 57 1.78 5.53 23.28
C PHE A 57 1.15 5.43 24.68
N TYR A 58 -0.08 4.95 24.80
CA TYR A 58 -0.72 4.78 26.10
C TYR A 58 -0.01 3.74 26.96
N LEU A 59 0.38 2.63 26.38
CA LEU A 59 1.11 1.56 27.07
C LEU A 59 2.51 2.02 27.48
N ALA A 60 3.20 2.80 26.64
CA ALA A 60 4.56 3.28 26.92
C ALA A 60 4.60 4.51 27.87
N LYS A 61 3.51 5.27 27.98
CA LYS A 61 3.46 6.52 28.76
C LYS A 61 3.94 6.39 30.22
N PRO A 62 3.61 5.32 30.99
CA PRO A 62 4.09 5.18 32.37
C PRO A 62 5.59 4.91 32.46
N PHE A 63 6.20 4.32 31.41
CA PHE A 63 7.60 3.89 31.43
C PHE A 63 8.57 4.86 30.75
N CYS A 64 8.08 5.78 29.91
CA CYS A 64 8.93 6.59 29.06
C CYS A 64 8.65 8.09 29.23
N LYS A 65 9.74 8.88 29.37
CA LYS A 65 9.68 10.34 29.26
C LYS A 65 9.79 10.73 27.78
N PHE A 66 8.68 11.15 27.19
CA PHE A 66 8.66 11.60 25.79
C PHE A 66 9.36 12.95 25.61
N ASN A 67 10.35 12.99 24.74
CA ASN A 67 11.00 14.25 24.38
C ASN A 67 10.08 15.06 23.44
N LYS A 68 9.57 16.19 23.90
CA LYS A 68 8.58 17.03 23.20
C LYS A 68 9.21 18.35 22.79
N THR A 69 9.95 18.33 21.70
CA THR A 69 10.52 19.52 21.09
C THR A 69 9.65 20.00 19.94
N PHE A 70 9.30 21.29 19.95
CA PHE A 70 8.63 21.94 18.83
C PHE A 70 9.66 22.22 17.71
N GLU A 71 9.46 21.59 16.53
CA GLU A 71 10.34 21.79 15.38
C GLU A 71 9.67 22.70 14.36
N LYS A 72 10.26 23.88 14.09
CA LYS A 72 9.72 24.88 13.15
C LYS A 72 9.84 24.49 11.69
N ASN A 73 10.94 23.88 11.27
CA ASN A 73 11.24 23.60 9.85
C ASN A 73 11.41 22.11 9.61
N LYS A 74 10.50 21.54 8.84
CA LYS A 74 10.48 20.11 8.48
C LYS A 74 10.52 19.93 6.96
N ILE A 75 11.58 20.45 6.31
CA ILE A 75 11.74 20.36 4.84
C ILE A 75 11.84 18.89 4.42
N TYR A 76 12.50 18.05 5.21
CA TYR A 76 12.69 16.63 4.90
C TYR A 76 11.39 15.85 4.70
N LYS A 77 10.29 16.20 5.36
CA LYS A 77 8.99 15.54 5.14
C LYS A 77 8.46 15.73 3.71
N TYR A 78 8.71 16.90 3.12
CA TYR A 78 8.32 17.18 1.74
C TYR A 78 9.22 16.45 0.75
N LEU A 79 10.52 16.33 1.05
CA LEU A 79 11.44 15.52 0.26
C LEU A 79 11.01 14.05 0.26
N ILE A 80 10.73 13.47 1.43
CA ILE A 80 10.25 12.08 1.54
C ILE A 80 8.94 11.90 0.75
N ALA A 81 7.99 12.83 0.90
CA ALA A 81 6.74 12.78 0.17
C ALA A 81 6.95 12.92 -1.36
N SER A 82 7.83 13.81 -1.82
CA SER A 82 8.12 13.99 -3.25
C SER A 82 8.75 12.73 -3.87
N VAL A 83 9.71 12.12 -3.17
CA VAL A 83 10.32 10.85 -3.60
C VAL A 83 9.27 9.73 -3.64
N PHE A 84 8.41 9.65 -2.65
CA PHE A 84 7.35 8.65 -2.59
C PHE A 84 6.35 8.81 -3.75
N TYR A 85 5.81 10.02 -3.96
CA TYR A 85 4.85 10.25 -5.04
C TYR A 85 5.51 10.16 -6.42
N GLY A 86 6.76 10.61 -6.56
CA GLY A 86 7.54 10.40 -7.76
C GLY A 86 7.69 8.93 -8.10
N ALA A 87 8.00 8.09 -7.11
CA ALA A 87 8.08 6.64 -7.28
C ALA A 87 6.73 6.02 -7.69
N LEU A 88 5.62 6.42 -7.06
CA LEU A 88 4.28 5.95 -7.41
C LEU A 88 3.91 6.30 -8.85
N PHE A 89 4.10 7.54 -9.27
CA PHE A 89 3.86 7.95 -10.66
C PHE A 89 4.81 7.26 -11.65
N GLY A 90 6.01 6.88 -11.19
CA GLY A 90 6.94 6.06 -11.93
C GLY A 90 6.57 4.58 -12.01
N SER A 91 5.38 4.17 -11.53
CA SER A 91 4.93 2.77 -11.44
C SER A 91 5.83 1.89 -10.55
N SER A 92 6.60 2.48 -9.64
CA SER A 92 7.39 1.75 -8.65
C SER A 92 6.65 1.66 -7.32
N VAL A 93 6.04 0.52 -7.06
CA VAL A 93 5.29 0.25 -5.81
C VAL A 93 6.22 -0.07 -4.63
N PHE A 94 7.53 -0.20 -4.87
CA PHE A 94 8.50 -0.59 -3.86
C PHE A 94 8.46 0.29 -2.60
N LEU A 95 8.45 1.62 -2.77
CA LEU A 95 8.39 2.56 -1.65
C LEU A 95 7.05 2.54 -0.91
N ALA A 96 5.95 2.19 -1.58
CA ALA A 96 4.63 2.10 -0.95
C ALA A 96 4.63 1.03 0.16
N LYS A 97 5.31 -0.09 -0.04
CA LYS A 97 5.43 -1.17 0.94
C LYS A 97 6.00 -0.70 2.29
N TYR A 98 6.91 0.28 2.28
CA TYR A 98 7.65 0.72 3.47
C TYR A 98 7.14 2.04 4.07
N LEU A 99 6.42 2.86 3.31
CA LEU A 99 6.02 4.20 3.72
C LEU A 99 4.50 4.39 3.82
N GLU A 100 3.71 3.54 3.15
CA GLU A 100 2.26 3.64 3.22
C GLU A 100 1.71 3.02 4.50
N PRO A 101 0.97 3.77 5.34
CA PRO A 101 0.53 3.31 6.66
C PRO A 101 -0.39 2.09 6.61
N TYR A 102 -1.24 1.97 5.59
CA TYR A 102 -2.13 0.81 5.44
C TYR A 102 -1.34 -0.44 5.05
N THR A 103 -0.41 -0.33 4.11
CA THR A 103 0.43 -1.46 3.67
C THR A 103 1.33 -1.96 4.79
N ILE A 104 1.90 -1.05 5.59
CA ILE A 104 2.69 -1.41 6.79
C ILE A 104 1.82 -2.21 7.77
N PHE A 105 0.60 -1.75 8.05
CA PHE A 105 -0.32 -2.43 8.96
C PHE A 105 -0.70 -3.83 8.47
N VAL A 106 -1.04 -3.96 7.17
CA VAL A 106 -1.39 -5.27 6.56
C VAL A 106 -0.16 -6.20 6.52
N SER A 107 1.02 -5.69 6.15
CA SER A 107 2.23 -6.50 6.11
C SER A 107 2.70 -6.94 7.50
N ALA A 108 2.36 -6.20 8.56
CA ALA A 108 2.61 -6.62 9.94
C ALA A 108 1.95 -7.97 10.27
N SER A 109 0.76 -8.24 9.74
CA SER A 109 0.06 -9.52 9.91
C SER A 109 0.78 -10.69 9.22
N SER A 110 1.64 -10.39 8.25
CA SER A 110 2.39 -11.42 7.52
C SER A 110 3.61 -11.98 8.27
N LEU A 111 4.04 -11.35 9.39
CA LEU A 111 5.16 -11.76 10.27
C LEU A 111 6.47 -12.08 9.53
N THR A 112 6.71 -11.46 8.35
CA THR A 112 7.98 -11.62 7.64
C THR A 112 9.10 -10.90 8.38
N LYS A 113 10.36 -11.33 8.21
CA LYS A 113 11.53 -10.68 8.84
C LYS A 113 11.56 -9.16 8.57
N THR A 114 11.28 -8.77 7.33
CA THR A 114 11.23 -7.34 6.94
C THR A 114 10.08 -6.58 7.61
N SER A 115 8.88 -7.18 7.72
CA SER A 115 7.75 -6.53 8.39
C SER A 115 7.98 -6.36 9.89
N LEU A 116 8.61 -7.34 10.54
CA LEU A 116 8.99 -7.24 11.96
C LEU A 116 9.99 -6.11 12.22
N ILE A 117 11.00 -5.95 11.35
CA ILE A 117 11.96 -4.83 11.45
C ILE A 117 11.25 -3.48 11.32
N ILE A 118 10.34 -3.33 10.35
CA ILE A 118 9.60 -2.06 10.14
C ILE A 118 8.70 -1.76 11.33
N VAL A 119 7.96 -2.74 11.81
CA VAL A 119 7.06 -2.58 12.96
C VAL A 119 7.85 -2.25 14.22
N SER A 120 8.98 -2.93 14.48
CA SER A 120 9.84 -2.64 15.62
C SER A 120 10.44 -1.23 15.54
N ALA A 121 10.84 -0.78 14.34
CA ALA A 121 11.32 0.58 14.13
C ALA A 121 10.20 1.62 14.40
N ILE A 122 8.96 1.36 13.99
CA ILE A 122 7.82 2.25 14.27
C ILE A 122 7.53 2.27 15.78
N ILE A 123 7.53 1.12 16.46
CA ILE A 123 7.35 1.04 17.91
C ILE A 123 8.42 1.87 18.62
N LEU A 124 9.68 1.72 18.24
CA LEU A 124 10.78 2.51 18.79
C LEU A 124 10.58 4.02 18.56
N LEU A 125 10.18 4.42 17.34
CA LEU A 125 9.89 5.82 17.04
C LEU A 125 8.73 6.37 17.89
N VAL A 126 7.70 5.57 18.15
CA VAL A 126 6.58 5.97 19.02
C VAL A 126 7.04 6.14 20.46
N ILE A 127 7.88 5.24 20.98
CA ILE A 127 8.45 5.30 22.32
C ILE A 127 9.33 6.56 22.48
N LEU A 128 10.13 6.90 21.47
CA LEU A 128 11.05 8.04 21.51
C LEU A 128 10.32 9.38 21.32
N ARG A 129 9.43 9.49 20.34
CA ARG A 129 8.85 10.76 19.89
C ARG A 129 7.34 10.74 19.60
N SER A 130 6.60 9.78 20.17
CA SER A 130 5.15 9.65 19.99
C SER A 130 4.75 9.51 18.50
N ARG A 131 3.93 10.39 17.92
CA ARG A 131 3.43 10.33 16.54
C ARG A 131 4.43 10.87 15.50
N PHE A 132 5.72 10.66 15.67
CA PHE A 132 6.77 11.16 14.78
C PHE A 132 6.62 10.66 13.34
N PHE A 133 6.31 9.39 13.15
CA PHE A 133 6.09 8.81 11.82
C PHE A 133 4.99 9.55 11.06
N CYS A 134 3.80 9.72 11.67
CA CYS A 134 2.65 10.36 11.02
C CYS A 134 2.86 11.83 10.70
N THR A 135 3.70 12.53 11.47
CA THR A 135 3.93 13.98 11.30
C THR A 135 5.09 14.31 10.38
N ASN A 136 6.08 13.39 10.24
CA ASN A 136 7.35 13.70 9.62
C ASN A 136 7.75 12.76 8.46
N ILE A 137 7.34 11.49 8.49
CA ILE A 137 7.76 10.48 7.52
C ILE A 137 6.62 10.11 6.56
N CYS A 138 5.39 9.98 7.08
CA CYS A 138 4.25 9.49 6.31
C CYS A 138 3.91 10.44 5.15
N PRO A 139 3.98 9.97 3.88
CA PRO A 139 3.65 10.79 2.71
C PRO A 139 2.17 11.20 2.68
N VAL A 140 1.26 10.30 3.10
CA VAL A 140 -0.17 10.59 3.27
C VAL A 140 -0.36 11.72 4.27
N GLY A 141 0.31 11.61 5.42
CA GLY A 141 0.29 12.63 6.46
C GLY A 141 0.81 13.99 5.97
N THR A 142 1.74 14.01 5.03
CA THR A 142 2.27 15.26 4.46
C THR A 142 1.24 15.95 3.58
N ILE A 143 0.57 15.24 2.65
CA ILE A 143 -0.49 15.84 1.81
C ILE A 143 -1.68 16.30 2.64
N LEU A 144 -2.20 15.43 3.53
CA LEU A 144 -3.32 15.83 4.39
C LEU A 144 -2.93 17.00 5.31
N GLY A 145 -1.65 17.09 5.69
CA GLY A 145 -1.10 18.22 6.45
C GLY A 145 -1.15 19.52 5.67
N LEU A 146 -0.73 19.52 4.42
CA LEU A 146 -0.80 20.69 3.54
C LEU A 146 -2.23 21.20 3.41
N ILE A 147 -3.19 20.30 3.17
CA ILE A 147 -4.61 20.66 3.07
C ILE A 147 -5.14 21.16 4.41
N SER A 148 -4.80 20.50 5.51
CA SER A 148 -5.21 20.88 6.87
C SER A 148 -4.70 22.25 7.29
N ARG A 149 -3.64 22.77 6.68
CA ARG A 149 -3.17 24.14 6.89
C ARG A 149 -4.25 25.17 6.49
N TYR A 150 -5.04 24.84 5.47
CA TYR A 150 -6.13 25.67 4.96
C TYR A 150 -7.50 25.23 5.49
N SER A 151 -7.57 24.30 6.45
CA SER A 151 -8.84 23.80 6.98
C SER A 151 -9.69 24.92 7.60
N ILE A 152 -11.01 24.80 7.41
CA ILE A 152 -12.00 25.77 7.92
C ILE A 152 -12.03 25.74 9.45
N PHE A 153 -12.05 24.54 10.04
CA PHE A 153 -12.02 24.39 11.48
C PHE A 153 -10.60 24.18 11.98
N LYS A 154 -10.18 25.01 12.94
CA LYS A 154 -8.83 24.98 13.51
C LYS A 154 -8.87 24.93 15.03
N ILE A 155 -7.82 24.34 15.62
CA ILE A 155 -7.55 24.44 17.04
C ILE A 155 -6.78 25.74 17.25
N ASN A 156 -7.34 26.65 18.03
CA ASN A 156 -6.77 27.95 18.33
C ASN A 156 -6.59 28.12 19.85
N ILE A 157 -5.56 28.85 20.26
CA ILE A 157 -5.29 29.20 21.66
C ILE A 157 -5.72 30.65 21.87
N ASP A 158 -6.62 30.85 22.81
CA ASP A 158 -7.00 32.17 23.25
C ASP A 158 -5.89 32.75 24.16
N LYS A 159 -5.14 33.70 23.63
CA LYS A 159 -3.99 34.29 24.32
C LYS A 159 -4.39 35.05 25.61
N ALA A 160 -5.63 35.58 25.68
CA ALA A 160 -6.13 36.26 26.82
C ALA A 160 -6.39 35.32 28.02
N LYS A 161 -6.77 34.07 27.75
CA LYS A 161 -7.05 33.05 28.77
C LYS A 161 -5.86 32.13 29.05
N CYS A 162 -4.84 32.17 28.22
CA CYS A 162 -3.72 31.24 28.31
C CYS A 162 -2.63 31.71 29.27
N VAL A 163 -2.46 31.02 30.39
CA VAL A 163 -1.41 31.26 31.39
C VAL A 163 -0.09 30.53 31.08
N LYS A 164 0.09 30.00 29.86
CA LYS A 164 1.31 29.31 29.42
C LYS A 164 1.80 28.17 30.33
N CYS A 165 0.92 27.47 31.02
CA CYS A 165 1.27 26.39 31.97
C CYS A 165 1.90 25.15 31.32
N GLY A 166 1.91 25.02 29.99
CA GLY A 166 2.56 23.92 29.24
C GLY A 166 1.85 22.59 29.28
N MET A 167 0.71 22.39 29.96
CA MET A 167 0.02 21.11 30.07
C MET A 167 -0.45 20.58 28.69
N CYS A 168 -0.89 21.47 27.80
CA CYS A 168 -1.28 21.13 26.44
C CYS A 168 -0.10 20.63 25.61
N VAL A 169 1.11 21.18 25.78
CA VAL A 169 2.34 20.74 25.15
C VAL A 169 2.72 19.34 25.64
N LYS A 170 2.68 19.11 26.96
CA LYS A 170 2.99 17.81 27.59
C LYS A 170 2.06 16.69 27.09
N ASN A 171 0.81 16.99 26.73
CA ASN A 171 -0.15 16.01 26.21
C ASN A 171 -0.25 15.99 24.68
N CYS A 172 0.45 16.89 23.97
CA CYS A 172 0.43 16.91 22.52
C CYS A 172 1.29 15.78 21.93
N GLN A 173 0.68 14.81 21.26
CA GLN A 173 1.39 13.68 20.64
C GLN A 173 2.09 14.05 19.33
N SER A 174 1.60 15.08 18.62
CA SER A 174 2.16 15.53 17.34
C SER A 174 3.16 16.67 17.46
N ASN A 175 3.48 17.13 18.69
CA ASN A 175 4.36 18.26 18.97
C ASN A 175 4.04 19.51 18.14
N SER A 176 2.75 19.82 17.99
CA SER A 176 2.24 20.86 17.08
C SER A 176 1.93 22.17 17.80
N ILE A 177 2.20 22.28 19.11
CA ILE A 177 1.85 23.43 19.93
C ILE A 177 3.11 24.24 20.27
N ASP A 178 3.13 25.49 19.84
CA ASP A 178 4.09 26.50 20.25
C ASP A 178 3.45 27.34 21.35
N ILE A 179 3.82 27.09 22.60
CA ILE A 179 3.23 27.77 23.77
C ILE A 179 3.75 29.19 23.92
N GLU A 180 4.98 29.47 23.50
CA GLU A 180 5.58 30.80 23.61
C GLU A 180 4.82 31.82 22.75
N ASN A 181 4.55 31.41 21.49
CA ASN A 181 3.80 32.24 20.54
C ASN A 181 2.29 32.07 20.65
N GLY A 182 1.80 31.09 21.43
CA GLY A 182 0.37 30.73 21.52
C GLY A 182 -0.24 30.27 20.21
N ILE A 183 0.51 29.46 19.43
CA ILE A 183 0.11 29.02 18.09
C ILE A 183 0.06 27.50 18.03
N VAL A 184 -0.98 26.97 17.34
CA VAL A 184 -1.06 25.55 17.00
C VAL A 184 -0.78 25.38 15.49
N GLN A 185 0.25 24.61 15.16
CA GLN A 185 0.55 24.24 13.77
C GLN A 185 -0.50 23.27 13.22
N ASN A 186 -1.51 23.77 12.50
CA ASN A 186 -2.56 22.95 11.96
C ASN A 186 -2.09 21.95 10.89
N GLU A 187 -0.95 22.20 10.27
CA GLU A 187 -0.31 21.29 9.30
C GLU A 187 0.20 20.00 9.95
N THR A 188 0.75 20.05 11.15
CA THR A 188 1.26 18.89 11.89
C THR A 188 0.25 18.32 12.88
N CYS A 189 -0.76 19.11 13.26
CA CYS A 189 -1.80 18.72 14.21
C CYS A 189 -2.71 17.64 13.63
N VAL A 190 -2.80 16.50 14.30
CA VAL A 190 -3.64 15.34 13.91
C VAL A 190 -5.07 15.44 14.45
N LYS A 191 -5.46 16.55 15.08
CA LYS A 191 -6.82 16.80 15.64
C LYS A 191 -7.29 15.69 16.60
N CYS A 192 -6.41 15.28 17.53
CA CYS A 192 -6.76 14.29 18.57
C CYS A 192 -7.50 14.88 19.78
N PHE A 193 -7.68 16.21 19.82
CA PHE A 193 -8.40 16.98 20.85
C PHE A 193 -7.89 16.85 22.29
N LYS A 194 -6.80 16.15 22.57
CA LYS A 194 -6.25 15.98 23.93
C LYS A 194 -5.88 17.30 24.61
N CYS A 195 -5.36 18.26 23.83
CA CYS A 195 -5.02 19.58 24.34
C CYS A 195 -6.26 20.36 24.78
N VAL A 196 -7.40 20.19 24.11
CA VAL A 196 -8.69 20.82 24.47
C VAL A 196 -9.18 20.27 25.81
N GLY A 197 -9.21 18.94 25.97
CA GLY A 197 -9.66 18.30 27.22
C GLY A 197 -8.72 18.50 28.40
N THR A 198 -7.43 18.81 28.16
CA THR A 198 -6.45 19.04 29.24
C THR A 198 -6.43 20.49 29.75
N CYS A 199 -6.95 21.44 28.98
CA CYS A 199 -6.90 22.86 29.34
C CYS A 199 -7.98 23.20 30.36
N LYS A 200 -7.57 23.35 31.64
CA LYS A 200 -8.50 23.69 32.75
C LYS A 200 -9.14 25.08 32.60
N LEU A 201 -8.49 25.98 31.86
CA LEU A 201 -8.97 27.34 31.64
C LEU A 201 -9.79 27.51 30.38
N ASN A 202 -10.10 26.41 29.66
CA ASN A 202 -10.80 26.45 28.38
C ASN A 202 -10.22 27.46 27.37
N ALA A 203 -8.88 27.67 27.43
CA ALA A 203 -8.18 28.59 26.56
C ALA A 203 -7.97 27.99 25.14
N ILE A 204 -8.21 26.69 24.95
CA ILE A 204 -8.03 25.99 23.66
C ILE A 204 -9.39 25.62 23.11
N ASN A 205 -9.70 26.13 21.91
CA ASN A 205 -10.98 25.94 21.27
C ASN A 205 -10.82 25.39 19.85
N TYR A 206 -11.76 24.55 19.42
CA TYR A 206 -11.91 24.11 18.04
C TYR A 206 -13.05 24.88 17.40
N LYS A 207 -12.72 25.90 16.61
CA LYS A 207 -13.68 26.83 16.02
C LYS A 207 -13.36 27.09 14.56
N LYS A 208 -14.36 27.59 13.82
CA LYS A 208 -14.19 28.15 12.49
C LYS A 208 -13.22 29.33 12.58
N ASP A 209 -12.18 29.30 11.72
CA ASP A 209 -11.17 30.37 11.66
C ASP A 209 -11.81 31.62 11.06
N ASN A 210 -12.27 32.54 11.91
CA ASN A 210 -12.68 33.88 11.45
C ASN A 210 -11.40 34.63 11.09
N ILE A 211 -11.12 34.68 9.80
CA ILE A 211 -9.96 35.39 9.22
C ILE A 211 -10.10 36.88 9.54
N LYS A 212 -9.72 37.32 10.74
CA LYS A 212 -9.35 38.70 10.96
C LYS A 212 -7.99 38.90 10.30
N LYS A 213 -7.94 39.83 9.35
CA LYS A 213 -6.72 40.26 8.63
C LYS A 213 -5.70 40.79 9.63
N ASP A 214 -4.75 39.99 10.04
CA ASP A 214 -3.57 40.41 10.79
C ASP A 214 -2.46 40.72 9.78
N THR A 215 -1.97 41.93 9.77
CA THR A 215 -0.93 42.47 8.87
C THR A 215 0.40 41.68 8.90
N GLN A 216 0.64 40.86 9.91
CA GLN A 216 1.76 39.88 9.94
C GLN A 216 1.56 38.68 9.01
N LYS A 217 0.32 38.41 8.55
CA LYS A 217 0.03 37.29 7.63
C LYS A 217 0.45 37.59 6.18
N GLU A 218 0.55 38.83 5.74
CA GLU A 218 0.93 39.15 4.36
C GLU A 218 2.39 38.80 4.06
N LYS A 219 3.33 39.09 4.96
CA LYS A 219 4.74 38.68 4.81
C LYS A 219 4.91 37.15 4.87
N LEU A 220 4.14 36.47 5.71
CA LEU A 220 4.16 35.00 5.81
C LEU A 220 3.50 34.34 4.60
N PHE A 221 2.52 35.01 3.98
CA PHE A 221 1.81 34.54 2.80
C PHE A 221 2.68 34.62 1.53
N ASP A 222 3.51 35.64 1.41
CA ASP A 222 4.43 35.79 0.26
C ASP A 222 5.59 34.78 0.31
N ILE A 223 6.17 34.53 1.47
CA ILE A 223 7.16 33.47 1.69
C ILE A 223 6.55 32.08 1.41
N THR A 224 5.28 31.89 1.71
CA THR A 224 4.57 30.62 1.49
C THR A 224 4.24 30.40 0.01
N LYS A 225 3.91 31.45 -0.75
CA LYS A 225 3.74 31.38 -2.21
C LYS A 225 5.03 31.02 -2.92
N ARG A 226 6.15 31.65 -2.59
CA ARG A 226 7.47 31.34 -3.15
C ARG A 226 7.88 29.91 -2.84
N ARG A 227 7.67 29.43 -1.61
CA ARG A 227 7.90 28.02 -1.24
C ARG A 227 7.00 27.05 -1.99
N PHE A 228 5.71 27.36 -2.12
CA PHE A 228 4.78 26.51 -2.86
C PHE A 228 5.16 26.40 -4.36
N ILE A 229 5.59 27.49 -4.98
CA ILE A 229 6.07 27.49 -6.37
C ILE A 229 7.36 26.68 -6.48
N PHE A 230 8.30 26.84 -5.54
CA PHE A 230 9.54 26.08 -5.53
C PHE A 230 9.29 24.57 -5.32
N ASP A 231 8.40 24.20 -4.39
CA ASP A 231 8.00 22.81 -4.14
C ASP A 231 7.26 22.21 -5.34
N ALA A 232 6.43 23.00 -6.03
CA ALA A 232 5.75 22.60 -7.27
C ALA A 232 6.73 22.41 -8.45
N ILE A 233 7.74 23.26 -8.59
CA ILE A 233 8.79 23.12 -9.61
C ILE A 233 9.67 21.91 -9.32
N CYS A 234 10.08 21.69 -8.06
CA CYS A 234 10.83 20.50 -7.65
C CYS A 234 10.04 19.21 -7.87
N LEU A 235 8.73 19.21 -7.59
CA LEU A 235 7.82 18.11 -7.91
C LEU A 235 7.73 17.89 -9.42
N GLY A 236 7.60 18.96 -10.21
CA GLY A 236 7.50 18.88 -11.67
C GLY A 236 8.75 18.33 -12.35
N THR A 237 9.93 18.81 -11.96
CA THR A 237 11.22 18.33 -12.51
C THR A 237 11.52 16.89 -12.11
N PHE A 238 11.22 16.54 -10.86
CA PHE A 238 11.31 15.16 -10.40
C PHE A 238 10.36 14.24 -11.17
N PHE A 239 9.16 14.71 -11.51
CA PHE A 239 8.15 13.99 -12.27
C PHE A 239 8.64 13.63 -13.69
N VAL A 240 9.28 14.58 -14.39
CA VAL A 240 9.77 14.37 -15.76
C VAL A 240 10.96 13.41 -15.79
N THR A 241 11.90 13.54 -14.85
CA THR A 241 13.07 12.65 -14.76
C THR A 241 12.67 11.23 -14.36
N PHE A 242 11.74 11.08 -13.44
CA PHE A 242 11.27 9.78 -12.98
C PHE A 242 10.42 9.05 -14.04
N LYS A 243 9.62 9.78 -14.84
CA LYS A 243 8.88 9.21 -15.97
C LYS A 243 9.82 8.57 -17.01
N ARG A 244 11.01 9.15 -17.24
CA ARG A 244 12.04 8.59 -18.14
C ARG A 244 12.67 7.30 -17.60
N ILE A 245 12.95 7.24 -16.29
CA ILE A 245 13.51 6.06 -15.62
C ILE A 245 12.48 4.94 -15.60
N SER A 246 11.23 5.26 -15.27
CA SER A 246 10.11 4.30 -15.23
C SER A 246 9.79 3.70 -16.59
N TYR A 247 9.88 4.46 -17.67
CA TYR A 247 9.69 3.95 -19.03
C TYR A 247 10.75 2.89 -19.39
N LYS A 248 12.02 3.10 -18.98
CA LYS A 248 13.07 2.08 -19.14
C LYS A 248 12.79 0.81 -18.36
N VAL A 249 12.39 0.95 -17.08
CA VAL A 249 12.05 -0.19 -16.21
C VAL A 249 10.83 -0.95 -16.74
N LYS A 250 9.82 -0.24 -17.26
CA LYS A 250 8.61 -0.84 -17.82
C LYS A 250 8.87 -1.65 -19.09
N ASN A 251 9.85 -1.24 -19.91
CA ASN A 251 10.28 -2.00 -21.09
C ASN A 251 11.07 -3.27 -20.72
N GLU A 252 11.82 -3.25 -19.63
CA GLU A 252 12.51 -4.44 -19.10
C GLU A 252 11.51 -5.47 -18.53
N ILE A 253 10.45 -5.00 -17.81
CA ILE A 253 9.39 -5.86 -17.29
C ILE A 253 8.60 -6.54 -18.42
N GLY A 254 8.40 -5.87 -19.56
CA GLY A 254 7.74 -6.45 -20.75
C GLY A 254 8.52 -7.58 -21.42
N ARG A 255 9.81 -7.76 -21.10
CA ARG A 255 10.66 -8.84 -21.62
C ARG A 255 10.60 -10.15 -20.84
N ILE A 256 9.91 -10.18 -19.68
CA ILE A 256 9.84 -11.40 -18.85
C ILE A 256 8.70 -12.29 -19.38
N LYS A 257 8.98 -13.03 -20.45
CA LYS A 257 8.00 -13.82 -21.20
C LYS A 257 7.49 -15.13 -20.56
N ASN A 258 7.94 -15.58 -19.40
CA ASN A 258 7.56 -16.90 -18.86
C ASN A 258 7.25 -16.91 -17.36
N ILE A 259 6.59 -15.86 -16.85
CA ILE A 259 6.19 -15.85 -15.44
C ILE A 259 4.79 -16.43 -15.30
N ILE A 260 4.65 -17.42 -14.44
CA ILE A 260 3.35 -17.97 -14.08
C ILE A 260 2.81 -17.14 -12.89
N LEU A 261 1.66 -16.50 -13.08
CA LEU A 261 1.02 -15.70 -12.06
C LEU A 261 -0.03 -16.50 -11.29
N PRO A 262 -0.31 -16.14 -10.00
CA PRO A 262 -1.37 -16.77 -9.24
C PRO A 262 -2.76 -16.61 -9.91
N PRO A 263 -3.68 -17.57 -9.69
CA PRO A 263 -5.04 -17.48 -10.24
C PRO A 263 -5.75 -16.19 -9.84
N GLY A 264 -6.40 -15.52 -10.79
CA GLY A 264 -7.07 -14.24 -10.61
C GLY A 264 -6.25 -13.02 -11.01
N ALA A 265 -4.99 -13.20 -11.40
CA ALA A 265 -4.23 -12.15 -12.07
C ALA A 265 -4.75 -11.99 -13.51
N ARG A 266 -5.25 -10.79 -13.88
CA ARG A 266 -5.81 -10.59 -15.24
C ARG A 266 -4.73 -10.54 -16.30
N SER A 267 -3.76 -9.66 -16.12
CA SER A 267 -2.59 -9.57 -17.01
C SER A 267 -1.32 -9.33 -16.19
N ASN A 268 -0.16 -9.63 -16.79
CA ASN A 268 1.13 -9.40 -16.15
C ASN A 268 1.33 -7.94 -15.76
N LYS A 269 0.92 -7.01 -16.62
CA LYS A 269 1.05 -5.56 -16.38
C LYS A 269 0.15 -5.09 -15.24
N GLU A 270 -1.12 -5.48 -15.26
CA GLU A 270 -2.09 -5.10 -14.24
C GLU A 270 -1.74 -5.71 -12.87
N PHE A 271 -1.33 -6.98 -12.87
CA PHE A 271 -0.93 -7.65 -11.62
C PHE A 271 0.28 -6.98 -10.96
N VAL A 272 1.37 -6.74 -11.72
CA VAL A 272 2.58 -6.10 -11.19
C VAL A 272 2.29 -4.69 -10.67
N SER A 273 1.41 -3.95 -11.34
CA SER A 273 1.04 -2.61 -10.90
C SER A 273 0.20 -2.58 -9.62
N ASN A 274 -0.62 -3.62 -9.38
CA ASN A 274 -1.54 -3.69 -8.24
C ASN A 274 -1.00 -4.54 -7.06
N CYS A 275 0.06 -5.30 -7.26
CA CYS A 275 0.65 -6.17 -6.24
C CYS A 275 1.56 -5.37 -5.30
N LEU A 276 1.17 -5.26 -4.02
CA LEU A 276 1.97 -4.63 -2.96
C LEU A 276 3.04 -5.57 -2.36
N ASN A 277 3.19 -6.78 -2.89
CA ASN A 277 4.12 -7.79 -2.33
C ASN A 277 3.97 -7.97 -0.80
N CYS A 278 2.72 -7.91 -0.29
CA CYS A 278 2.43 -8.04 1.15
C CYS A 278 2.59 -9.47 1.68
N ASN A 279 2.88 -10.43 0.80
CA ASN A 279 3.11 -11.85 1.10
C ASN A 279 1.93 -12.60 1.75
N LEU A 280 0.72 -12.04 1.78
CA LEU A 280 -0.45 -12.73 2.33
C LEU A 280 -0.82 -13.98 1.51
N CYS A 281 -0.81 -13.88 0.18
CA CYS A 281 -1.05 -15.03 -0.70
C CYS A 281 0.04 -16.10 -0.58
N THR A 282 1.31 -15.70 -0.39
CA THR A 282 2.44 -16.62 -0.17
C THR A 282 2.24 -17.44 1.10
N LYS A 283 1.90 -16.80 2.22
CA LYS A 283 1.72 -17.46 3.51
C LYS A 283 0.48 -18.34 3.60
N ASN A 284 -0.56 -17.98 2.88
CA ASN A 284 -1.81 -18.74 2.89
C ASN A 284 -1.89 -19.78 1.77
N CYS A 285 -0.84 -19.94 0.97
CA CYS A 285 -0.80 -20.99 -0.05
C CYS A 285 -0.52 -22.35 0.58
N PRO A 286 -1.44 -23.32 0.55
CA PRO A 286 -1.25 -24.63 1.19
C PRO A 286 -0.16 -25.47 0.52
N GLN A 287 0.21 -25.13 -0.71
CA GLN A 287 1.26 -25.81 -1.48
C GLN A 287 2.60 -25.07 -1.45
N ASN A 288 2.68 -23.89 -0.81
CA ASN A 288 3.87 -23.04 -0.76
C ASN A 288 4.50 -22.71 -2.12
N ILE A 289 3.70 -22.73 -3.21
CA ILE A 289 4.17 -22.45 -4.57
C ILE A 289 4.21 -20.97 -4.92
N ILE A 290 3.60 -20.09 -4.13
CA ILE A 290 3.65 -18.65 -4.36
C ILE A 290 4.92 -18.11 -3.71
N LYS A 291 5.88 -17.73 -4.55
CA LYS A 291 7.16 -17.18 -4.08
C LYS A 291 7.22 -15.67 -4.36
N PRO A 292 7.83 -14.87 -3.46
CA PRO A 292 8.17 -13.50 -3.78
C PRO A 292 9.24 -13.52 -4.88
N LYS A 293 9.09 -12.68 -5.88
CA LYS A 293 10.15 -12.47 -6.87
C LYS A 293 11.24 -11.58 -6.25
N ASP A 294 12.50 -11.83 -6.62
CA ASP A 294 13.65 -11.10 -6.13
C ASP A 294 13.43 -9.58 -6.13
N GLU A 295 14.07 -8.89 -5.20
CA GLU A 295 13.81 -7.53 -4.72
C GLU A 295 13.63 -6.45 -5.79
N THR A 296 14.01 -6.72 -7.04
CA THR A 296 13.99 -5.75 -8.14
C THR A 296 12.60 -5.49 -8.77
N PHE A 297 11.63 -6.40 -8.65
CA PHE A 297 10.34 -6.28 -9.39
C PHE A 297 9.05 -6.44 -8.56
N GLY A 298 9.15 -6.68 -7.28
CA GLY A 298 8.06 -6.45 -6.32
C GLY A 298 6.80 -7.32 -6.42
N ALA A 299 6.63 -8.20 -7.39
CA ALA A 299 5.45 -9.05 -7.53
C ALA A 299 5.75 -10.51 -7.16
N VAL A 300 4.73 -11.24 -6.71
CA VAL A 300 4.84 -12.68 -6.45
C VAL A 300 4.62 -13.47 -7.75
N HIS A 301 5.16 -14.68 -7.82
CA HIS A 301 4.97 -15.62 -8.94
C HIS A 301 4.72 -17.03 -8.41
N LEU A 302 4.27 -17.93 -9.29
CA LEU A 302 4.16 -19.35 -9.00
C LEU A 302 5.46 -20.06 -9.36
N ASP A 303 6.01 -20.76 -8.39
CA ASP A 303 7.09 -21.73 -8.57
C ASP A 303 6.48 -23.14 -8.48
N LEU A 304 6.42 -23.81 -9.64
CA LEU A 304 5.83 -25.14 -9.79
C LEU A 304 6.90 -26.27 -9.83
N SER A 305 8.12 -25.99 -9.36
CA SER A 305 9.22 -26.96 -9.37
C SER A 305 9.05 -28.08 -8.33
N GLU A 306 8.49 -27.75 -7.18
CA GLU A 306 8.36 -28.71 -6.05
C GLU A 306 6.91 -29.14 -5.79
N ASN A 307 5.95 -28.33 -6.22
CA ASN A 307 4.53 -28.53 -5.97
C ASN A 307 3.67 -27.97 -7.10
N PHE A 308 2.37 -28.22 -7.06
CA PHE A 308 1.41 -27.81 -8.08
C PHE A 308 0.29 -26.93 -7.50
N CYS A 309 -0.41 -26.19 -8.35
CA CYS A 309 -1.58 -25.41 -7.95
C CYS A 309 -2.80 -26.32 -7.76
N LYS A 310 -3.27 -26.52 -6.51
CA LYS A 310 -4.43 -27.35 -6.23
C LYS A 310 -5.66 -26.92 -7.01
N PHE A 311 -6.37 -27.90 -7.59
CA PHE A 311 -7.54 -27.67 -8.45
C PHE A 311 -8.72 -27.08 -7.66
N ASP A 312 -8.89 -27.48 -6.42
CA ASP A 312 -9.97 -27.12 -5.48
C ASP A 312 -9.58 -26.03 -4.47
N CYS A 313 -8.64 -25.17 -4.81
CA CYS A 313 -8.16 -24.11 -3.93
C CYS A 313 -8.18 -22.73 -4.61
N ASN A 314 -8.77 -21.73 -3.97
CA ASN A 314 -8.84 -20.35 -4.42
C ASN A 314 -8.40 -19.32 -3.36
N ILE A 315 -7.72 -19.76 -2.30
CA ILE A 315 -7.37 -18.97 -1.12
C ILE A 315 -6.57 -17.70 -1.49
N CYS A 316 -5.59 -17.79 -2.39
CA CYS A 316 -4.75 -16.66 -2.78
C CYS A 316 -5.58 -15.47 -3.32
N SER A 317 -6.65 -15.72 -4.07
CA SER A 317 -7.54 -14.70 -4.60
C SER A 317 -8.42 -14.04 -3.51
N HIS A 318 -8.75 -14.77 -2.44
CA HIS A 318 -9.57 -14.27 -1.34
C HIS A 318 -8.77 -13.43 -0.33
N VAL A 319 -7.50 -13.76 -0.10
CA VAL A 319 -6.65 -13.04 0.86
C VAL A 319 -5.98 -11.80 0.27
N CYS A 320 -6.08 -11.57 -1.05
CA CYS A 320 -5.46 -10.42 -1.69
C CYS A 320 -6.15 -9.11 -1.30
N PRO A 321 -5.50 -8.22 -0.53
CA PRO A 321 -6.16 -7.02 -0.02
C PRO A 321 -6.25 -5.92 -1.10
N THR A 322 -5.37 -5.96 -2.11
CA THR A 322 -5.31 -4.94 -3.17
C THR A 322 -6.26 -5.24 -4.33
N GLY A 323 -6.77 -6.49 -4.43
CA GLY A 323 -7.50 -6.94 -5.60
C GLY A 323 -6.62 -7.10 -6.84
N ALA A 324 -5.27 -7.13 -6.67
CA ALA A 324 -4.35 -7.55 -7.71
C ALA A 324 -4.72 -8.95 -8.23
N LEU A 325 -5.22 -9.81 -7.33
CA LEU A 325 -5.90 -11.05 -7.68
C LEU A 325 -7.40 -10.82 -7.57
N LYS A 326 -8.14 -10.99 -8.67
CA LYS A 326 -9.60 -11.00 -8.69
C LYS A 326 -10.07 -12.14 -7.79
N ARG A 327 -11.07 -11.91 -6.94
CA ARG A 327 -11.69 -12.99 -6.16
C ARG A 327 -12.39 -13.94 -7.09
N LEU A 328 -12.00 -15.21 -7.02
CA LEU A 328 -12.54 -16.29 -7.84
C LEU A 328 -13.38 -17.22 -6.97
N THR A 329 -14.53 -17.63 -7.47
CA THR A 329 -15.24 -18.82 -6.97
C THR A 329 -14.42 -20.08 -7.33
N LEU A 330 -14.70 -21.22 -6.69
CA LEU A 330 -14.03 -22.47 -7.05
C LEU A 330 -14.23 -22.85 -8.52
N LYS A 331 -15.45 -22.68 -9.06
CA LYS A 331 -15.74 -22.92 -10.48
C LYS A 331 -14.96 -22.02 -11.42
N GLU A 332 -14.88 -20.73 -11.11
CA GLU A 332 -14.06 -19.78 -11.88
C GLU A 332 -12.59 -20.16 -11.84
N LYS A 333 -12.05 -20.49 -10.65
CA LYS A 333 -10.65 -20.88 -10.50
C LYS A 333 -10.32 -22.16 -11.29
N GLN A 334 -11.21 -23.14 -11.28
CA GLN A 334 -11.05 -24.39 -12.03
C GLN A 334 -11.02 -24.20 -13.55
N ASN A 335 -11.55 -23.09 -14.04
CA ASN A 335 -11.54 -22.71 -15.46
C ASN A 335 -10.53 -21.61 -15.78
N THR A 336 -9.87 -21.04 -14.77
CA THR A 336 -8.85 -20.00 -14.98
C THR A 336 -7.56 -20.61 -15.50
N LYS A 337 -7.13 -20.22 -16.70
CA LYS A 337 -5.83 -20.59 -17.25
C LYS A 337 -4.74 -19.73 -16.62
N ILE A 338 -3.75 -20.34 -15.97
CA ILE A 338 -2.59 -19.67 -15.38
C ILE A 338 -1.31 -19.93 -16.19
N GLY A 339 -1.35 -20.92 -17.06
CA GLY A 339 -0.24 -21.33 -17.93
C GLY A 339 -0.67 -22.45 -18.87
N LYS A 340 0.28 -22.96 -19.64
CA LYS A 340 0.09 -24.07 -20.55
C LYS A 340 1.23 -25.07 -20.37
N ALA A 341 0.89 -26.36 -20.32
CA ALA A 341 1.88 -27.43 -20.27
C ALA A 341 2.44 -27.72 -21.66
N PHE A 342 3.73 -28.00 -21.75
CA PHE A 342 4.45 -28.45 -22.92
C PHE A 342 5.22 -29.71 -22.55
N ILE A 343 5.14 -30.73 -23.43
CA ILE A 343 5.83 -32.02 -23.26
C ILE A 343 6.97 -32.07 -24.26
N ASN A 344 8.19 -32.30 -23.77
CA ASN A 344 9.32 -32.61 -24.66
C ASN A 344 9.19 -34.07 -25.12
N THR A 345 8.70 -34.26 -26.34
CA THR A 345 8.42 -35.57 -26.91
C THR A 345 9.67 -36.42 -27.16
N SER A 346 10.85 -35.78 -27.35
CA SER A 346 12.10 -36.49 -27.61
C SER A 346 12.66 -37.22 -26.37
N GLU A 347 12.33 -36.74 -25.17
CA GLU A 347 12.79 -37.34 -23.91
C GLU A 347 11.66 -38.07 -23.17
N CYS A 348 10.47 -38.12 -23.75
CA CYS A 348 9.28 -38.71 -23.13
C CYS A 348 9.34 -40.25 -23.22
N ILE A 349 9.27 -40.91 -22.05
CA ILE A 349 9.23 -42.37 -21.94
C ILE A 349 7.82 -42.96 -22.11
N GLN A 350 6.83 -42.13 -22.45
CA GLN A 350 5.46 -42.55 -22.76
C GLN A 350 4.74 -43.33 -21.64
N CYS A 351 5.08 -43.09 -20.35
CA CYS A 351 4.52 -43.84 -19.22
C CYS A 351 3.03 -43.59 -18.96
N GLY A 352 2.43 -42.47 -19.46
CA GLY A 352 1.00 -42.19 -19.32
C GLY A 352 0.60 -41.51 -18.00
N LEU A 353 1.46 -41.39 -17.00
CA LEU A 353 1.15 -40.80 -15.69
C LEU A 353 0.57 -39.39 -15.78
N CYS A 354 1.03 -38.58 -16.71
CA CYS A 354 0.52 -37.21 -16.94
C CYS A 354 -0.94 -37.20 -17.43
N VAL A 355 -1.40 -38.25 -18.13
CA VAL A 355 -2.79 -38.41 -18.57
C VAL A 355 -3.68 -38.69 -17.37
N GLU A 356 -3.33 -39.67 -16.55
CA GLU A 356 -4.10 -40.09 -15.37
C GLU A 356 -4.21 -39.02 -14.34
N THR A 357 -3.15 -38.23 -14.11
CA THR A 357 -3.09 -37.20 -13.07
C THR A 357 -3.78 -35.89 -13.43
N CYS A 358 -4.15 -35.67 -14.70
CA CYS A 358 -4.69 -34.40 -15.17
C CYS A 358 -6.14 -34.18 -14.71
N PRO A 359 -6.41 -33.18 -13.83
CA PRO A 359 -7.76 -32.95 -13.30
C PRO A 359 -8.75 -32.39 -14.33
N LYS A 360 -8.27 -31.96 -15.50
CA LYS A 360 -9.08 -31.44 -16.62
C LYS A 360 -9.15 -32.40 -17.82
N ASN A 361 -8.54 -33.58 -17.73
CA ASN A 361 -8.40 -34.51 -18.85
C ASN A 361 -7.89 -33.82 -20.14
N ALA A 362 -6.94 -32.89 -19.94
CA ALA A 362 -6.37 -32.05 -20.99
C ALA A 362 -5.19 -32.74 -21.72
N ILE A 363 -4.79 -33.92 -21.28
CA ILE A 363 -3.69 -34.68 -21.89
C ILE A 363 -4.26 -35.98 -22.42
N THR A 364 -4.01 -36.23 -23.68
CA THR A 364 -4.41 -37.47 -24.38
C THR A 364 -3.19 -38.18 -24.88
N LYS A 365 -3.22 -39.50 -24.88
CA LYS A 365 -2.17 -40.35 -25.41
C LYS A 365 -2.79 -41.34 -26.40
N LEU A 366 -2.21 -41.45 -27.57
CA LEU A 366 -2.49 -42.53 -28.52
C LEU A 366 -1.46 -43.66 -28.34
N ASP A 367 -1.84 -44.87 -28.65
CA ASP A 367 -0.95 -46.03 -28.51
C ASP A 367 0.29 -45.86 -29.39
N GLY A 368 1.47 -45.96 -28.76
CA GLY A 368 2.76 -45.80 -29.42
C GLY A 368 3.22 -44.36 -29.65
N GLU A 369 2.45 -43.36 -29.23
CA GLU A 369 2.80 -41.95 -29.39
C GLU A 369 3.04 -41.26 -28.04
N ALA A 370 3.81 -40.14 -28.06
CA ALA A 370 3.97 -39.28 -26.91
C ALA A 370 2.65 -38.54 -26.59
N PRO A 371 2.32 -38.34 -25.31
CA PRO A 371 1.11 -37.64 -24.93
C PRO A 371 1.05 -36.23 -25.52
N THR A 372 -0.13 -35.77 -25.92
CA THR A 372 -0.40 -34.43 -26.44
C THR A 372 -1.26 -33.63 -25.46
N VAL A 373 -1.04 -32.31 -25.40
CA VAL A 373 -1.75 -31.41 -24.47
C VAL A 373 -2.77 -30.59 -25.26
N ASP A 374 -4.05 -30.73 -24.91
CA ASP A 374 -5.10 -29.82 -25.36
C ASP A 374 -4.98 -28.48 -24.64
N GLY A 375 -4.48 -27.46 -25.34
CA GLY A 375 -4.27 -26.12 -24.79
C GLY A 375 -5.56 -25.40 -24.38
N ASN A 376 -6.73 -25.84 -24.90
CA ASN A 376 -8.02 -25.25 -24.54
C ASN A 376 -8.49 -25.75 -23.17
N LYS A 377 -8.23 -27.02 -22.85
CA LYS A 377 -8.59 -27.63 -21.56
C LYS A 377 -7.52 -27.44 -20.51
N CYS A 378 -6.26 -27.26 -20.89
CA CYS A 378 -5.14 -27.12 -19.96
C CYS A 378 -5.21 -25.77 -19.19
N ILE A 379 -5.20 -25.86 -17.88
CA ILE A 379 -5.19 -24.68 -16.99
C ILE A 379 -3.78 -24.32 -16.48
N GLY A 380 -2.75 -25.13 -16.77
CA GLY A 380 -1.37 -24.87 -16.35
C GLY A 380 -1.10 -25.09 -14.86
N CYS A 381 -1.83 -25.98 -14.20
CA CYS A 381 -1.72 -26.21 -12.74
C CYS A 381 -0.39 -26.84 -12.29
N GLY A 382 0.37 -27.47 -13.18
CA GLY A 382 1.69 -28.06 -12.88
C GLY A 382 1.66 -29.50 -12.36
N LYS A 383 0.49 -30.10 -12.12
CA LYS A 383 0.41 -31.44 -11.52
C LYS A 383 1.08 -32.49 -12.42
N CYS A 384 0.87 -32.43 -13.73
CA CYS A 384 1.51 -33.34 -14.68
C CYS A 384 3.04 -33.20 -14.76
N ALA A 385 3.57 -31.99 -14.53
CA ALA A 385 5.00 -31.77 -14.50
C ALA A 385 5.65 -32.34 -13.23
N LEU A 386 4.95 -32.28 -12.10
CA LEU A 386 5.40 -32.88 -10.84
C LEU A 386 5.46 -34.41 -10.89
N GLU A 387 4.42 -35.02 -11.44
CA GLU A 387 4.28 -36.50 -11.58
C GLU A 387 5.14 -37.09 -12.68
N CYS A 388 5.78 -36.29 -13.53
CA CYS A 388 6.63 -36.76 -14.59
C CYS A 388 7.96 -37.28 -14.06
N PRO A 389 8.28 -38.58 -14.13
CA PRO A 389 9.50 -39.14 -13.55
C PRO A 389 10.77 -38.65 -14.25
N VAL A 390 10.67 -38.34 -15.57
CA VAL A 390 11.79 -37.82 -16.37
C VAL A 390 11.79 -36.31 -16.51
N LYS A 391 10.86 -35.60 -15.86
CA LYS A 391 10.76 -34.14 -15.82
C LYS A 391 10.78 -33.42 -17.18
N THR A 392 10.15 -34.05 -18.17
CA THR A 392 10.07 -33.53 -19.55
C THR A 392 8.88 -32.60 -19.80
N ILE A 393 8.10 -32.30 -18.79
CA ILE A 393 6.92 -31.41 -18.87
C ILE A 393 7.23 -30.07 -18.25
N PHE A 394 7.07 -29.01 -19.02
CA PHE A 394 7.29 -27.63 -18.60
C PHE A 394 5.98 -26.86 -18.65
N ILE A 395 5.80 -25.93 -17.70
CA ILE A 395 4.64 -25.05 -17.69
C ILE A 395 5.12 -23.65 -18.08
N ASN A 396 4.56 -23.11 -19.16
CA ASN A 396 4.81 -21.73 -19.58
C ASN A 396 3.66 -20.83 -19.11
N GLY A 397 4.01 -19.66 -18.56
CA GLY A 397 3.04 -18.64 -18.19
C GLY A 397 2.36 -18.03 -19.44
N ILE A 398 1.19 -17.46 -19.24
CA ILE A 398 0.42 -16.72 -20.25
C ILE A 398 0.38 -15.23 -19.90
N GLU A 399 0.30 -14.37 -20.92
CA GLU A 399 0.29 -12.92 -20.71
C GLU A 399 -1.02 -12.41 -20.06
N GLU A 400 -2.14 -13.04 -20.42
CA GLU A 400 -3.48 -12.72 -19.87
C GLU A 400 -4.18 -14.00 -19.43
N GLN A 401 -4.72 -13.97 -18.20
CA GLN A 401 -5.50 -15.08 -17.68
C GLN A 401 -6.94 -15.00 -18.19
N GLU A 402 -7.32 -15.91 -19.07
CA GLU A 402 -8.69 -16.07 -19.51
C GLU A 402 -9.48 -16.86 -18.47
N THR A 403 -10.55 -16.28 -17.97
CA THR A 403 -11.62 -17.00 -17.29
C THR A 403 -12.67 -17.32 -18.33
N ASP A 404 -12.69 -18.54 -18.85
CA ASP A 404 -13.79 -19.03 -19.70
C ASP A 404 -15.09 -19.08 -18.87
N LEU A 405 -15.70 -17.92 -18.68
CA LEU A 405 -17.08 -17.76 -18.28
C LEU A 405 -17.81 -17.06 -19.45
N LYS A 406 -17.92 -17.76 -20.57
CA LYS A 406 -19.03 -17.55 -21.47
C LYS A 406 -20.13 -18.51 -21.00
N ASN A 407 -21.16 -17.90 -20.35
CA ASN A 407 -22.47 -18.41 -19.95
C ASN A 407 -22.51 -19.50 -18.89
#